data_8a4683fda8bb4b9eb6abb1bb76f49e4f
#
_entry.id   8a4683fda8bb4b9eb6abb1bb76f49e4f
#
_cell.length_a   1.000
_cell.length_b   1.000
_cell.length_c   1.000
_cell.angle_alpha   90.00
_cell.angle_beta   90.00
_cell.angle_gamma   90.00
#
_symmetry.space_group_name_H-M   'P 1'
#
loop_
_entity.id
_entity.type
_entity.pdbx_description
1 polymer ?
#
loop_
_entity_poly.entity_id
_entity_poly.type
_entity_poly.pdbx_seq_one_letter_code
_entity_poly.pdbx_strand_id
1 'polypeptide(L)'
;MTEPATATSAQQRAAEHGAPDGAHHPSPTGWLAFSALAWLLVALLFYRTAFTGAEGDYNLVLASLLLPLVVQASLVAGAAVGLWSTLALGRRKAWADHGAGRWAVGIGAGLLTGTLASGAVLLAYGMSARAVGVVAIAMGASGALGGALGAVRPARILAAGLTAALAVLVFLNVMALFSTPLLDAFGGGDTAADRYEANGLLAGSLAVIAGLIAGFLAYTRLRRAAKRAGDSPSWPVYLAAGAAAGIMLSVAELAVRLGVAQLLALASADITADAEILDFIAASRRNTGLVVLFVGAITAIVAYGRTLPKPTRD
;
A
#
# COMPACT_ATOMS: atom_id res chain seq x y z
N MET A 1 63.05 20.20 27.58
CA MET A 1 61.61 19.95 27.85
C MET A 1 60.81 21.13 27.32
N THR A 2 60.33 21.05 26.10
CA THR A 2 59.53 22.08 25.44
C THR A 2 58.26 21.42 24.93
N GLU A 3 57.15 21.87 25.43
CA GLU A 3 55.79 21.42 25.24
C GLU A 3 55.26 21.79 23.83
N PRO A 4 54.61 20.91 23.06
CA PRO A 4 53.87 21.30 21.88
C PRO A 4 52.36 21.22 22.15
N ALA A 5 51.83 22.33 22.69
CA ALA A 5 50.37 22.49 22.79
C ALA A 5 50.01 23.76 22.03
N THR A 6 49.34 23.65 20.86
CA THR A 6 48.43 24.71 20.33
C THR A 6 47.99 24.48 18.88
N ALA A 7 47.96 23.24 18.36
CA ALA A 7 47.45 22.99 16.99
C ALA A 7 46.03 22.43 16.92
N THR A 8 45.44 21.98 18.03
CA THR A 8 44.18 21.25 18.03
C THR A 8 42.91 22.13 18.07
N SER A 9 43.04 23.38 18.53
CA SER A 9 41.83 24.27 18.70
C SER A 9 41.42 25.03 17.43
N ALA A 10 42.33 25.20 16.47
CA ALA A 10 42.03 25.87 15.21
C ALA A 10 41.28 24.98 14.21
N GLN A 11 41.60 23.68 14.18
CA GLN A 11 40.94 22.73 13.33
C GLN A 11 39.50 22.40 13.78
N GLN A 12 39.21 22.41 15.08
CA GLN A 12 37.84 22.24 15.59
C GLN A 12 36.92 23.41 15.27
N ARG A 13 37.42 24.67 15.29
CA ARG A 13 36.59 25.85 14.91
C ARG A 13 36.35 25.97 13.41
N ALA A 14 37.21 25.42 12.55
CA ALA A 14 37.01 25.38 11.11
C ALA A 14 35.91 24.34 10.70
N ALA A 15 35.74 23.30 11.50
CA ALA A 15 34.69 22.28 11.26
C ALA A 15 33.27 22.75 11.66
N GLU A 16 33.13 23.75 12.53
CA GLU A 16 31.83 24.24 12.99
C GLU A 16 31.20 25.33 12.09
N HIS A 17 31.95 25.91 11.15
CA HIS A 17 31.48 27.06 10.33
C HIS A 17 31.31 26.77 8.85
N GLY A 18 31.25 25.50 8.43
CA GLY A 18 31.27 25.15 7.01
C GLY A 18 30.23 24.16 6.53
N ALA A 19 29.10 23.99 7.22
CA ALA A 19 27.98 23.24 6.63
C ALA A 19 27.07 24.23 5.90
N PRO A 20 27.06 24.27 4.54
CA PRO A 20 26.03 25.03 3.82
C PRO A 20 24.67 24.42 4.16
N ASP A 21 23.69 25.31 4.46
CA ASP A 21 22.30 24.95 4.68
C ASP A 21 21.85 23.91 3.66
N GLY A 22 21.76 22.67 4.13
CA GLY A 22 21.52 21.51 3.28
C GLY A 22 20.18 21.64 2.61
N ALA A 23 20.20 21.61 1.30
CA ALA A 23 19.03 21.36 0.50
C ALA A 23 18.22 20.27 1.20
N HIS A 24 16.96 20.56 1.58
CA HIS A 24 16.05 19.62 2.25
C HIS A 24 15.77 18.44 1.32
N HIS A 25 16.67 17.47 1.28
CA HIS A 25 16.38 16.22 0.62
C HIS A 25 15.19 15.56 1.35
N PRO A 26 14.05 15.42 0.69
CA PRO A 26 12.89 14.79 1.30
C PRO A 26 13.29 13.43 1.86
N SER A 27 12.91 13.17 3.10
CA SER A 27 13.19 11.89 3.73
C SER A 27 12.62 10.74 2.86
N PRO A 28 13.26 9.56 2.80
CA PRO A 28 12.76 8.44 1.99
C PRO A 28 11.34 8.00 2.36
N THR A 29 10.88 8.32 3.56
CA THR A 29 9.49 8.12 4.01
C THR A 29 8.56 9.23 3.53
N GLY A 30 9.04 10.45 3.34
CA GLY A 30 8.27 11.54 2.72
C GLY A 30 7.96 11.26 1.26
N TRP A 31 8.92 10.74 0.50
CA TRP A 31 8.68 10.29 -0.87
C TRP A 31 7.64 9.18 -0.97
N LEU A 32 7.66 8.22 -0.02
CA LEU A 32 6.67 7.15 0.03
C LEU A 32 5.26 7.71 0.29
N ALA A 33 5.12 8.64 1.24
CA ALA A 33 3.84 9.30 1.52
C ALA A 33 3.34 10.09 0.31
N PHE A 34 4.22 10.85 -0.35
CA PHE A 34 3.87 11.57 -1.57
C PHE A 34 3.42 10.64 -2.70
N SER A 35 4.16 9.56 -2.96
CA SER A 35 3.81 8.59 -4.01
C SER A 35 2.48 7.88 -3.73
N ALA A 36 2.19 7.56 -2.46
CA ALA A 36 0.94 6.94 -2.06
C ALA A 36 -0.25 7.91 -2.19
N LEU A 37 -0.06 9.20 -1.85
CA LEU A 37 -1.08 10.23 -2.08
C LEU A 37 -1.31 10.49 -3.56
N ALA A 38 -0.26 10.52 -4.37
CA ALA A 38 -0.37 10.65 -5.83
C ALA A 38 -1.16 9.46 -6.41
N TRP A 39 -0.90 8.23 -5.95
CA TRP A 39 -1.68 7.07 -6.35
C TRP A 39 -3.14 7.16 -5.93
N LEU A 40 -3.41 7.62 -4.70
CA LEU A 40 -4.79 7.85 -4.24
C LEU A 40 -5.51 8.87 -5.12
N LEU A 41 -4.84 9.95 -5.51
CA LEU A 41 -5.40 10.93 -6.44
C LEU A 41 -5.71 10.31 -7.81
N VAL A 42 -4.81 9.50 -8.37
CA VAL A 42 -5.04 8.77 -9.63
C VAL A 42 -6.25 7.84 -9.49
N ALA A 43 -6.35 7.09 -8.40
CA ALA A 43 -7.49 6.21 -8.12
C ALA A 43 -8.81 6.98 -8.04
N LEU A 44 -8.83 8.16 -7.41
CA LEU A 44 -10.00 9.03 -7.33
C LEU A 44 -10.39 9.61 -8.70
N LEU A 45 -9.41 10.02 -9.50
CA LEU A 45 -9.68 10.51 -10.85
C LEU A 45 -10.25 9.41 -11.75
N PHE A 46 -9.69 8.20 -11.66
CA PHE A 46 -10.20 7.04 -12.39
C PHE A 46 -11.63 6.68 -11.94
N TYR A 47 -11.88 6.68 -10.64
CA TYR A 47 -13.21 6.49 -10.08
C TYR A 47 -14.19 7.53 -10.62
N ARG A 48 -13.78 8.79 -10.68
CA ARG A 48 -14.61 9.89 -11.21
C ARG A 48 -14.98 9.66 -12.68
N THR A 49 -14.03 9.31 -13.55
CA THR A 49 -14.31 9.13 -14.98
C THR A 49 -15.27 7.97 -15.26
N ALA A 50 -15.22 6.93 -14.43
CA ALA A 50 -16.10 5.77 -14.57
C ALA A 50 -17.56 6.07 -14.19
N PHE A 51 -17.81 7.04 -13.28
CA PHE A 51 -19.16 7.41 -12.84
C PHE A 51 -19.84 8.48 -13.67
N THR A 52 -19.11 9.21 -14.51
CA THR A 52 -19.69 10.23 -15.37
C THR A 52 -20.49 9.57 -16.50
N GLY A 53 -21.81 9.46 -16.34
CA GLY A 53 -22.72 8.97 -17.36
C GLY A 53 -23.54 7.73 -17.02
N ALA A 54 -23.36 7.15 -15.82
CA ALA A 54 -24.15 6.01 -15.39
C ALA A 54 -25.36 6.47 -14.53
N GLU A 55 -26.55 5.97 -14.80
CA GLU A 55 -27.79 6.27 -14.07
C GLU A 55 -28.36 5.00 -13.42
N GLY A 56 -29.06 5.15 -12.27
CA GLY A 56 -29.81 4.09 -11.62
C GLY A 56 -28.98 2.99 -10.94
N ASP A 57 -29.49 1.76 -10.94
CA ASP A 57 -28.90 0.58 -10.26
C ASP A 57 -27.54 0.17 -10.83
N TYR A 58 -27.27 0.48 -12.10
CA TYR A 58 -25.95 0.28 -12.72
C TYR A 58 -24.84 1.01 -11.99
N ASN A 59 -25.12 2.18 -11.41
CA ASN A 59 -24.16 2.91 -10.59
C ASN A 59 -23.76 2.15 -9.32
N LEU A 60 -24.66 1.38 -8.72
CA LEU A 60 -24.38 0.58 -7.52
C LEU A 60 -23.42 -0.57 -7.84
N VAL A 61 -23.64 -1.26 -8.96
CA VAL A 61 -22.78 -2.34 -9.43
C VAL A 61 -21.39 -1.77 -9.77
N LEU A 62 -21.33 -0.68 -10.50
CA LEU A 62 -20.07 -0.04 -10.86
C LEU A 62 -19.32 0.49 -9.63
N ALA A 63 -20.03 1.07 -8.65
CA ALA A 63 -19.46 1.47 -7.37
C ALA A 63 -18.85 0.28 -6.62
N SER A 64 -19.54 -0.86 -6.62
CA SER A 64 -19.07 -2.08 -5.97
C SER A 64 -17.83 -2.66 -6.65
N LEU A 65 -17.76 -2.62 -7.98
CA LEU A 65 -16.61 -3.07 -8.76
C LEU A 65 -15.36 -2.19 -8.56
N LEU A 66 -15.54 -0.88 -8.44
CA LEU A 66 -14.44 0.09 -8.29
C LEU A 66 -14.07 0.38 -6.84
N LEU A 67 -14.91 -0.02 -5.88
CA LEU A 67 -14.66 0.18 -4.44
C LEU A 67 -13.27 -0.35 -4.01
N PRO A 68 -12.81 -1.53 -4.47
CA PRO A 68 -11.49 -2.05 -4.11
C PRO A 68 -10.35 -1.09 -4.44
N LEU A 69 -10.40 -0.44 -5.59
CA LEU A 69 -9.36 0.49 -6.03
C LEU A 69 -9.17 1.64 -5.05
N VAL A 70 -10.27 2.32 -4.68
CA VAL A 70 -10.21 3.50 -3.79
C VAL A 70 -9.96 3.13 -2.33
N VAL A 71 -10.47 1.99 -1.87
CA VAL A 71 -10.23 1.45 -0.52
C VAL A 71 -8.76 1.07 -0.34
N GLN A 72 -8.19 0.33 -1.28
CA GLN A 72 -6.77 -0.08 -1.27
C GLN A 72 -5.85 1.15 -1.34
N ALA A 73 -6.16 2.09 -2.22
CA ALA A 73 -5.39 3.34 -2.34
C ALA A 73 -5.46 4.17 -1.05
N SER A 74 -6.65 4.30 -0.43
CA SER A 74 -6.86 5.01 0.83
C SER A 74 -6.12 4.35 2.00
N LEU A 75 -6.14 3.01 2.08
CA LEU A 75 -5.43 2.25 3.11
C LEU A 75 -3.91 2.45 3.01
N VAL A 76 -3.34 2.32 1.81
CA VAL A 76 -1.90 2.47 1.60
C VAL A 76 -1.47 3.93 1.79
N ALA A 77 -2.27 4.90 1.33
CA ALA A 77 -1.98 6.32 1.55
C ALA A 77 -2.06 6.67 3.05
N GLY A 78 -3.09 6.22 3.75
CA GLY A 78 -3.22 6.38 5.21
C GLY A 78 -2.04 5.78 5.97
N ALA A 79 -1.58 4.58 5.59
CA ALA A 79 -0.43 3.94 6.20
C ALA A 79 0.89 4.69 5.93
N ALA A 80 1.10 5.18 4.71
CA ALA A 80 2.29 5.91 4.34
C ALA A 80 2.36 7.30 5.02
N VAL A 81 1.24 8.03 5.05
CA VAL A 81 1.12 9.32 5.74
C VAL A 81 1.21 9.12 7.25
N GLY A 82 0.57 8.10 7.82
CA GLY A 82 0.66 7.73 9.23
C GLY A 82 2.09 7.42 9.65
N LEU A 83 2.81 6.60 8.87
CA LEU A 83 4.22 6.31 9.09
C LEU A 83 5.09 7.58 9.04
N TRP A 84 4.91 8.41 8.02
CA TRP A 84 5.66 9.66 7.89
C TRP A 84 5.38 10.61 9.06
N SER A 85 4.12 10.80 9.42
CA SER A 85 3.70 11.67 10.53
C SER A 85 4.25 11.20 11.87
N THR A 86 4.18 9.89 12.17
CA THR A 86 4.73 9.32 13.41
C THR A 86 6.24 9.52 13.51
N LEU A 87 6.97 9.38 12.41
CA LEU A 87 8.42 9.61 12.38
C LEU A 87 8.77 11.10 12.45
N ALA A 88 8.01 11.98 11.80
CA ALA A 88 8.23 13.41 11.80
C ALA A 88 7.95 14.04 13.18
N LEU A 89 6.80 13.69 13.80
CA LEU A 89 6.44 14.18 15.13
C LEU A 89 7.28 13.53 16.23
N GLY A 90 7.62 12.26 16.12
CA GLY A 90 8.46 11.56 17.09
C GLY A 90 9.84 12.18 17.25
N ARG A 91 10.39 12.80 16.19
CA ARG A 91 11.65 13.57 16.26
C ARG A 91 11.52 14.90 17.01
N ARG A 92 10.32 15.47 17.04
CA ARG A 92 10.07 16.80 17.64
C ARG A 92 9.48 16.75 19.03
N LYS A 93 8.71 15.70 19.33
CA LYS A 93 7.93 15.59 20.57
C LYS A 93 8.03 14.17 21.14
N ALA A 94 8.64 14.04 22.30
CA ALA A 94 8.86 12.76 22.98
C ALA A 94 7.56 11.94 23.18
N TRP A 95 6.42 12.60 23.48
CA TRP A 95 5.14 11.92 23.69
C TRP A 95 4.64 11.20 22.44
N ALA A 96 4.96 11.71 21.23
CA ALA A 96 4.56 11.09 19.97
C ALA A 96 5.35 9.80 19.65
N ASP A 97 6.45 9.54 20.36
CA ASP A 97 7.22 8.31 20.24
C ASP A 97 6.79 7.22 21.24
N HIS A 98 6.05 7.59 22.27
CA HIS A 98 5.45 6.64 23.21
C HIS A 98 4.27 5.89 22.57
N GLY A 99 4.00 4.66 23.01
CA GLY A 99 3.05 3.74 22.39
C GLY A 99 1.70 4.39 22.03
N ALA A 100 0.97 4.95 22.99
CA ALA A 100 -0.36 5.54 22.79
C ALA A 100 -0.30 6.80 21.87
N GLY A 101 0.69 7.69 22.08
CA GLY A 101 0.84 8.90 21.28
C GLY A 101 1.12 8.57 19.81
N ARG A 102 1.95 7.56 19.54
CA ARG A 102 2.26 7.10 18.19
C ARG A 102 1.03 6.56 17.47
N TRP A 103 0.21 5.74 18.15
CA TRP A 103 -1.05 5.25 17.60
C TRP A 103 -2.01 6.39 17.31
N ALA A 104 -2.15 7.36 18.24
CA ALA A 104 -3.00 8.53 18.05
C ALA A 104 -2.57 9.36 16.82
N VAL A 105 -1.27 9.61 16.66
CA VAL A 105 -0.72 10.32 15.49
C VAL A 105 -0.94 9.54 14.21
N GLY A 106 -0.65 8.24 14.21
CA GLY A 106 -0.82 7.39 13.02
C GLY A 106 -2.28 7.32 12.57
N ILE A 107 -3.19 6.97 13.48
CA ILE A 107 -4.63 6.89 13.20
C ILE A 107 -5.17 8.25 12.79
N GLY A 108 -4.81 9.32 13.50
CA GLY A 108 -5.25 10.68 13.19
C GLY A 108 -4.82 11.15 11.80
N ALA A 109 -3.57 10.88 11.43
CA ALA A 109 -3.04 11.21 10.10
C ALA A 109 -3.71 10.38 8.99
N GLY A 110 -3.93 9.09 9.23
CA GLY A 110 -4.64 8.21 8.30
C GLY A 110 -6.12 8.58 8.17
N LEU A 111 -6.80 8.89 9.28
CA LEU A 111 -8.18 9.36 9.27
C LEU A 111 -8.30 10.68 8.49
N LEU A 112 -7.39 11.63 8.71
CA LEU A 112 -7.37 12.89 7.96
C LEU A 112 -7.20 12.63 6.45
N THR A 113 -6.30 11.72 6.07
CA THR A 113 -6.12 11.34 4.66
C THR A 113 -7.39 10.72 4.09
N GLY A 114 -8.01 9.79 4.81
CA GLY A 114 -9.26 9.14 4.39
C GLY A 114 -10.44 10.11 4.32
N THR A 115 -10.59 11.02 5.29
CA THR A 115 -11.67 12.01 5.28
C THR A 115 -11.52 13.06 4.18
N LEU A 116 -10.30 13.48 3.86
CA LEU A 116 -10.05 14.36 2.71
C LEU A 116 -10.41 13.68 1.39
N ALA A 117 -10.03 12.40 1.23
CA ALA A 117 -10.39 11.62 0.06
C ALA A 117 -11.90 11.39 -0.04
N SER A 118 -12.56 11.07 1.09
CA SER A 118 -14.03 10.94 1.18
C SER A 118 -14.73 12.25 0.84
N GLY A 119 -14.21 13.36 1.38
CA GLY A 119 -14.75 14.70 1.07
C GLY A 119 -14.65 15.02 -0.42
N ALA A 120 -13.56 14.67 -1.08
CA ALA A 120 -13.42 14.84 -2.53
C ALA A 120 -14.47 14.05 -3.32
N VAL A 121 -14.79 12.82 -2.90
CA VAL A 121 -15.85 12.00 -3.51
C VAL A 121 -17.23 12.63 -3.26
N LEU A 122 -17.52 13.05 -2.02
CA LEU A 122 -18.80 13.69 -1.70
C LEU A 122 -19.01 15.01 -2.44
N LEU A 123 -17.97 15.81 -2.62
CA LEU A 123 -18.03 17.05 -3.39
C LEU A 123 -18.20 16.80 -4.89
N ALA A 124 -17.62 15.72 -5.41
CA ALA A 124 -17.71 15.39 -6.84
C ALA A 124 -19.09 14.83 -7.24
N TYR A 125 -19.74 14.06 -6.35
CA TYR A 125 -20.98 13.31 -6.67
C TYR A 125 -22.20 13.77 -5.88
N GLY A 126 -22.04 14.70 -4.94
CA GLY A 126 -23.13 15.15 -4.06
C GLY A 126 -23.40 14.17 -2.91
N MET A 127 -24.10 14.67 -1.89
CA MET A 127 -24.46 13.90 -0.69
C MET A 127 -25.81 13.17 -0.81
N SER A 128 -26.51 13.32 -1.92
CA SER A 128 -27.88 12.82 -2.10
C SER A 128 -27.94 11.30 -2.31
N ALA A 129 -26.89 10.69 -2.86
CA ALA A 129 -26.84 9.26 -3.13
C ALA A 129 -26.27 8.48 -1.93
N ARG A 130 -27.07 7.57 -1.34
CA ARG A 130 -26.63 6.70 -0.23
C ARG A 130 -25.38 5.90 -0.56
N ALA A 131 -25.22 5.46 -1.81
CA ALA A 131 -24.04 4.74 -2.28
C ALA A 131 -22.76 5.54 -2.12
N VAL A 132 -22.79 6.85 -2.42
CA VAL A 132 -21.61 7.75 -2.25
C VAL A 132 -21.23 7.85 -0.78
N GLY A 133 -22.20 7.87 0.13
CA GLY A 133 -21.96 7.85 1.57
C GLY A 133 -21.25 6.58 2.03
N VAL A 134 -21.66 5.40 1.52
CA VAL A 134 -20.99 4.11 1.85
C VAL A 134 -19.53 4.11 1.36
N VAL A 135 -19.28 4.56 0.14
CA VAL A 135 -17.92 4.66 -0.41
C VAL A 135 -17.07 5.62 0.42
N ALA A 136 -17.61 6.78 0.78
CA ALA A 136 -16.90 7.77 1.61
C ALA A 136 -16.55 7.21 2.99
N ILE A 137 -17.45 6.50 3.66
CA ILE A 137 -17.22 5.85 4.94
C ILE A 137 -16.14 4.75 4.79
N ALA A 138 -16.23 3.92 3.75
CA ALA A 138 -15.25 2.86 3.50
C ALA A 138 -13.84 3.43 3.30
N MET A 139 -13.71 4.55 2.57
CA MET A 139 -12.45 5.24 2.35
C MET A 139 -11.89 5.86 3.64
N GLY A 140 -12.76 6.53 4.43
CA GLY A 140 -12.39 7.11 5.72
C GLY A 140 -11.89 6.06 6.70
N ALA A 141 -12.64 4.96 6.85
CA ALA A 141 -12.28 3.82 7.69
C ALA A 141 -10.97 3.16 7.22
N SER A 142 -10.81 2.95 5.92
CA SER A 142 -9.59 2.38 5.34
C SER A 142 -8.37 3.27 5.55
N GLY A 143 -8.52 4.59 5.43
CA GLY A 143 -7.49 5.56 5.75
C GLY A 143 -7.07 5.48 7.22
N ALA A 144 -8.04 5.41 8.15
CA ALA A 144 -7.77 5.25 9.58
C ALA A 144 -7.06 3.93 9.91
N LEU A 145 -7.52 2.79 9.32
CA LEU A 145 -6.87 1.49 9.44
C LEU A 145 -5.44 1.53 8.89
N GLY A 146 -5.26 2.16 7.73
CA GLY A 146 -3.94 2.40 7.17
C GLY A 146 -3.04 3.17 8.12
N GLY A 147 -3.54 4.27 8.68
CA GLY A 147 -2.80 5.08 9.66
C GLY A 147 -2.42 4.29 10.92
N ALA A 148 -3.31 3.40 11.39
CA ALA A 148 -3.01 2.47 12.47
C ALA A 148 -1.85 1.53 12.09
N LEU A 149 -1.90 0.91 10.90
CA LEU A 149 -0.79 0.11 10.38
C LEU A 149 0.51 0.94 10.29
N GLY A 150 0.42 2.24 9.89
CA GLY A 150 1.53 3.18 9.85
C GLY A 150 2.21 3.43 11.20
N ALA A 151 1.50 3.19 12.30
CA ALA A 151 2.03 3.30 13.67
C ALA A 151 2.77 2.05 14.16
N VAL A 152 2.71 0.92 13.46
CA VAL A 152 3.38 -0.34 13.87
C VAL A 152 4.90 -0.20 13.82
N ARG A 153 5.59 -0.88 14.76
CA ARG A 153 7.06 -1.01 14.78
C ARG A 153 7.47 -2.41 14.30
N PRO A 154 8.66 -2.52 13.71
CA PRO A 154 9.66 -1.48 13.40
C PRO A 154 9.37 -0.75 12.07
N ALA A 155 9.51 0.57 12.10
CA ALA A 155 9.21 1.47 10.97
C ALA A 155 9.92 1.11 9.65
N ARG A 156 11.11 0.50 9.74
CA ARG A 156 11.90 0.10 8.55
C ARG A 156 11.22 -1.04 7.78
N ILE A 157 10.69 -2.04 8.50
CA ILE A 157 9.95 -3.16 7.90
C ILE A 157 8.70 -2.61 7.22
N LEU A 158 7.97 -1.76 7.93
CA LEU A 158 6.74 -1.17 7.42
C LEU A 158 7.00 -0.29 6.17
N ALA A 159 8.05 0.54 6.19
CA ALA A 159 8.41 1.35 5.01
C ALA A 159 8.77 0.48 3.79
N ALA A 160 9.46 -0.64 4.00
CA ALA A 160 9.78 -1.60 2.94
C ALA A 160 8.51 -2.28 2.41
N GLY A 161 7.65 -2.77 3.31
CA GLY A 161 6.37 -3.39 2.99
C GLY A 161 5.40 -2.45 2.28
N LEU A 162 5.28 -1.20 2.73
CA LEU A 162 4.45 -0.16 2.07
C LEU A 162 4.94 0.17 0.65
N THR A 163 6.27 0.23 0.47
CA THR A 163 6.82 0.43 -0.88
C THR A 163 6.46 -0.74 -1.80
N ALA A 164 6.55 -1.96 -1.28
CA ALA A 164 6.16 -3.16 -2.02
C ALA A 164 4.65 -3.17 -2.30
N ALA A 165 3.82 -2.84 -1.32
CA ALA A 165 2.36 -2.78 -1.47
C ALA A 165 1.94 -1.75 -2.52
N LEU A 166 2.53 -0.55 -2.50
CA LEU A 166 2.24 0.48 -3.51
C LEU A 166 2.63 0.00 -4.92
N ALA A 167 3.81 -0.61 -5.07
CA ALA A 167 4.24 -1.14 -6.36
C ALA A 167 3.33 -2.26 -6.87
N VAL A 168 2.86 -3.16 -5.99
CA VAL A 168 1.90 -4.20 -6.33
C VAL A 168 0.57 -3.61 -6.76
N LEU A 169 0.05 -2.61 -6.04
CA LEU A 169 -1.20 -1.93 -6.41
C LEU A 169 -1.09 -1.28 -7.79
N VAL A 170 -0.01 -0.54 -8.03
CA VAL A 170 0.24 0.07 -9.35
C VAL A 170 0.33 -1.01 -10.42
N PHE A 171 1.10 -2.06 -10.20
CA PHE A 171 1.26 -3.17 -11.14
C PHE A 171 -0.07 -3.83 -11.48
N LEU A 172 -0.86 -4.25 -10.48
CA LEU A 172 -2.14 -4.94 -10.71
C LEU A 172 -3.15 -4.05 -11.44
N ASN A 173 -3.21 -2.75 -11.08
CA ASN A 173 -4.12 -1.83 -11.75
C ASN A 173 -3.67 -1.48 -13.17
N VAL A 174 -2.37 -1.37 -13.43
CA VAL A 174 -1.84 -1.21 -14.79
C VAL A 174 -2.14 -2.45 -15.63
N MET A 175 -1.94 -3.65 -15.09
CA MET A 175 -2.28 -4.90 -15.81
C MET A 175 -3.79 -5.03 -16.08
N ALA A 176 -4.64 -4.51 -15.19
CA ALA A 176 -6.08 -4.47 -15.41
C ALA A 176 -6.47 -3.63 -16.65
N LEU A 177 -5.71 -2.60 -17.02
CA LEU A 177 -5.95 -1.83 -18.26
C LEU A 177 -5.69 -2.67 -19.53
N PHE A 178 -4.86 -3.70 -19.41
CA PHE A 178 -4.52 -4.63 -20.49
C PHE A 178 -5.24 -5.98 -20.34
N SER A 179 -6.33 -6.02 -19.58
CA SER A 179 -7.04 -7.28 -19.28
C SER A 179 -7.52 -8.02 -20.53
N THR A 180 -8.08 -7.32 -21.50
CA THR A 180 -8.58 -7.94 -22.74
C THR A 180 -7.46 -8.64 -23.54
N PRO A 181 -6.39 -7.95 -23.99
CA PRO A 181 -5.32 -8.62 -24.73
C PRO A 181 -4.58 -9.69 -23.92
N LEU A 182 -4.49 -9.52 -22.59
CA LEU A 182 -3.93 -10.55 -21.74
C LEU A 182 -4.83 -11.79 -21.66
N LEU A 183 -6.14 -11.60 -21.55
CA LEU A 183 -7.10 -12.70 -21.52
C LEU A 183 -7.03 -13.51 -22.82
N ASP A 184 -6.98 -12.85 -23.96
CA ASP A 184 -6.84 -13.50 -25.28
C ASP A 184 -5.54 -14.32 -25.35
N ALA A 185 -4.43 -13.77 -24.83
CA ALA A 185 -3.14 -14.47 -24.78
C ALA A 185 -3.14 -15.71 -23.86
N PHE A 186 -4.01 -15.74 -22.84
CA PHE A 186 -4.19 -16.90 -21.95
C PHE A 186 -5.26 -17.88 -22.43
N GLY A 187 -5.73 -17.76 -23.67
CA GLY A 187 -6.69 -18.68 -24.27
C GLY A 187 -8.15 -18.31 -24.00
N GLY A 188 -8.46 -17.04 -23.79
CA GLY A 188 -9.81 -16.51 -23.70
C GLY A 188 -10.56 -16.67 -25.02
N GLY A 189 -11.13 -17.87 -25.25
CA GLY A 189 -11.93 -18.18 -26.42
C GLY A 189 -13.33 -17.54 -26.40
N ASP A 190 -14.18 -17.95 -27.37
CA ASP A 190 -15.53 -17.40 -27.52
C ASP A 190 -16.52 -17.95 -26.48
N THR A 191 -16.21 -19.05 -25.81
CA THR A 191 -17.09 -19.63 -24.81
C THR A 191 -16.92 -19.01 -23.43
N ALA A 192 -17.98 -19.00 -22.63
CA ALA A 192 -17.90 -18.53 -21.24
C ALA A 192 -16.95 -19.39 -20.39
N ALA A 193 -16.85 -20.69 -20.68
CA ALA A 193 -15.95 -21.61 -19.99
C ALA A 193 -14.48 -21.27 -20.26
N ASP A 194 -14.11 -21.05 -21.52
CA ASP A 194 -12.75 -20.69 -21.91
C ASP A 194 -12.31 -19.36 -21.24
N ARG A 195 -13.20 -18.37 -21.24
CA ARG A 195 -12.95 -17.08 -20.56
C ARG A 195 -12.80 -17.21 -19.07
N TYR A 196 -13.57 -18.10 -18.44
CA TYR A 196 -13.47 -18.37 -17.00
C TYR A 196 -12.11 -18.99 -16.64
N GLU A 197 -11.69 -20.01 -17.40
CA GLU A 197 -10.41 -20.68 -17.21
C GLU A 197 -9.22 -19.72 -17.45
N ALA A 198 -9.25 -18.97 -18.56
CA ALA A 198 -8.25 -17.97 -18.89
C ALA A 198 -8.14 -16.88 -17.82
N ASN A 199 -9.27 -16.39 -17.27
CA ASN A 199 -9.29 -15.46 -16.15
C ASN A 199 -8.61 -16.03 -14.90
N GLY A 200 -8.86 -17.30 -14.57
CA GLY A 200 -8.23 -17.97 -13.45
C GLY A 200 -6.71 -18.06 -13.59
N LEU A 201 -6.24 -18.47 -14.79
CA LEU A 201 -4.80 -18.55 -15.10
C LEU A 201 -4.14 -17.16 -15.09
N LEU A 202 -4.77 -16.16 -15.70
CA LEU A 202 -4.28 -14.80 -15.72
C LEU A 202 -4.17 -14.22 -14.29
N ALA A 203 -5.24 -14.34 -13.50
CA ALA A 203 -5.26 -13.83 -12.12
C ALA A 203 -4.17 -14.51 -11.26
N GLY A 204 -4.00 -15.83 -11.37
CA GLY A 204 -2.96 -16.60 -10.70
C GLY A 204 -1.56 -16.15 -11.10
N SER A 205 -1.31 -15.99 -12.39
CA SER A 205 -0.03 -15.55 -12.94
C SER A 205 0.33 -14.12 -12.47
N LEU A 206 -0.64 -13.21 -12.56
CA LEU A 206 -0.45 -11.83 -12.08
C LEU A 206 -0.19 -11.77 -10.58
N ALA A 207 -0.87 -12.61 -9.78
CA ALA A 207 -0.64 -12.68 -8.35
C ALA A 207 0.78 -13.17 -8.00
N VAL A 208 1.29 -14.18 -8.73
CA VAL A 208 2.67 -14.65 -8.55
C VAL A 208 3.68 -13.58 -8.94
N ILE A 209 3.52 -12.91 -10.09
CA ILE A 209 4.40 -11.82 -10.51
C ILE A 209 4.36 -10.68 -9.50
N ALA A 210 3.18 -10.29 -9.02
CA ALA A 210 3.02 -9.28 -7.99
C ALA A 210 3.74 -9.65 -6.68
N GLY A 211 3.68 -10.92 -6.28
CA GLY A 211 4.40 -11.45 -5.13
C GLY A 211 5.93 -11.39 -5.31
N LEU A 212 6.43 -11.75 -6.49
CA LEU A 212 7.86 -11.61 -6.82
C LEU A 212 8.33 -10.15 -6.73
N ILE A 213 7.56 -9.23 -7.32
CA ILE A 213 7.80 -7.78 -7.24
C ILE A 213 7.81 -7.32 -5.79
N ALA A 214 6.80 -7.72 -4.99
CA ALA A 214 6.69 -7.35 -3.59
C ALA A 214 7.91 -7.81 -2.78
N GLY A 215 8.27 -9.08 -2.87
CA GLY A 215 9.39 -9.66 -2.13
C GLY A 215 10.73 -9.04 -2.51
N PHE A 216 10.98 -8.84 -3.80
CA PHE A 216 12.22 -8.23 -4.29
C PHE A 216 12.35 -6.76 -3.87
N LEU A 217 11.29 -5.96 -3.98
CA LEU A 217 11.29 -4.55 -3.57
C LEU A 217 11.43 -4.41 -2.05
N ALA A 218 10.70 -5.22 -1.28
CA ALA A 218 10.81 -5.21 0.17
C ALA A 218 12.24 -5.56 0.61
N TYR A 219 12.84 -6.62 0.03
CA TYR A 219 14.21 -7.01 0.27
C TYR A 219 15.21 -5.88 -0.05
N THR A 220 15.14 -5.31 -1.25
CA THR A 220 16.10 -4.27 -1.70
C THR A 220 16.00 -3.00 -0.85
N ARG A 221 14.79 -2.57 -0.50
CA ARG A 221 14.55 -1.42 0.39
C ARG A 221 15.11 -1.67 1.78
N LEU A 222 14.79 -2.82 2.36
CA LEU A 222 15.22 -3.18 3.71
C LEU A 222 16.75 -3.31 3.77
N ARG A 223 17.36 -3.99 2.78
CA ARG A 223 18.80 -4.13 2.69
C ARG A 223 19.52 -2.77 2.57
N ARG A 224 18.99 -1.86 1.73
CA ARG A 224 19.56 -0.50 1.62
C ARG A 224 19.43 0.27 2.94
N ALA A 225 18.30 0.15 3.64
CA ALA A 225 18.10 0.78 4.94
C ALA A 225 19.04 0.20 6.00
N ALA A 226 19.22 -1.11 6.03
CA ALA A 226 20.13 -1.82 6.93
C ALA A 226 21.60 -1.41 6.71
N LYS A 227 22.06 -1.40 5.45
CA LYS A 227 23.42 -0.94 5.11
C LYS A 227 23.71 0.49 5.57
N ARG A 228 22.74 1.42 5.41
CA ARG A 228 22.90 2.81 5.87
C ARG A 228 22.96 2.93 7.39
N ALA A 229 22.35 2.00 8.11
CA ALA A 229 22.32 1.98 9.57
C ALA A 229 23.48 1.16 10.20
N GLY A 230 24.29 0.49 9.37
CA GLY A 230 25.32 -0.44 9.86
C GLY A 230 24.73 -1.67 10.57
N ASP A 231 23.49 -2.03 10.24
CA ASP A 231 22.72 -3.10 10.89
C ASP A 231 22.59 -4.33 9.97
N SER A 232 22.48 -5.51 10.56
CA SER A 232 22.27 -6.77 9.84
C SER A 232 20.98 -7.43 10.32
N PRO A 233 19.82 -7.08 9.73
CA PRO A 233 18.54 -7.66 10.12
C PRO A 233 18.54 -9.19 9.94
N SER A 234 17.90 -9.87 10.89
CA SER A 234 17.70 -11.32 10.83
C SER A 234 16.70 -11.71 9.73
N TRP A 235 16.74 -12.97 9.29
CA TRP A 235 15.87 -13.47 8.23
C TRP A 235 14.34 -13.25 8.44
N PRO A 236 13.78 -13.33 9.69
CA PRO A 236 12.35 -13.10 9.88
C PRO A 236 11.90 -11.68 9.53
N VAL A 237 12.81 -10.71 9.63
CA VAL A 237 12.57 -9.30 9.27
C VAL A 237 12.34 -9.17 7.75
N TYR A 238 13.11 -9.89 6.93
CA TYR A 238 12.93 -9.94 5.49
C TYR A 238 11.65 -10.66 5.09
N LEU A 239 11.32 -11.77 5.77
CA LEU A 239 10.05 -12.47 5.59
C LEU A 239 8.87 -11.54 5.86
N ALA A 240 8.85 -10.87 7.00
CA ALA A 240 7.78 -9.95 7.39
C ALA A 240 7.63 -8.78 6.40
N ALA A 241 8.75 -8.22 5.93
CA ALA A 241 8.73 -7.16 4.93
C ALA A 241 8.18 -7.64 3.58
N GLY A 242 8.54 -8.85 3.14
CA GLY A 242 8.03 -9.46 1.91
C GLY A 242 6.55 -9.82 1.97
N ALA A 243 6.07 -10.27 3.13
CA ALA A 243 4.66 -10.59 3.36
C ALA A 243 3.76 -9.35 3.47
N ALA A 244 4.32 -8.19 3.84
CA ALA A 244 3.55 -7.00 4.22
C ALA A 244 2.60 -6.51 3.10
N ALA A 245 3.00 -6.61 1.83
CA ALA A 245 2.15 -6.23 0.71
C ALA A 245 0.87 -7.09 0.64
N GLY A 246 1.01 -8.42 0.77
CA GLY A 246 -0.13 -9.33 0.78
C GLY A 246 -1.02 -9.15 2.01
N ILE A 247 -0.44 -8.85 3.19
CA ILE A 247 -1.20 -8.51 4.39
C ILE A 247 -2.06 -7.26 4.13
N MET A 248 -1.49 -6.22 3.52
CA MET A 248 -2.24 -4.98 3.21
C MET A 248 -3.36 -5.22 2.21
N LEU A 249 -3.14 -6.05 1.18
CA LEU A 249 -4.20 -6.45 0.25
C LEU A 249 -5.31 -7.21 0.97
N SER A 250 -4.98 -8.11 1.89
CA SER A 250 -5.96 -8.90 2.65
C SER A 250 -6.77 -8.02 3.63
N VAL A 251 -6.13 -7.06 4.28
CA VAL A 251 -6.81 -6.07 5.14
C VAL A 251 -7.74 -5.18 4.32
N ALA A 252 -7.28 -4.72 3.15
CA ALA A 252 -8.11 -3.93 2.25
C ALA A 252 -9.32 -4.73 1.75
N GLU A 253 -9.15 -6.01 1.41
CA GLU A 253 -10.25 -6.89 0.98
C GLU A 253 -11.30 -7.06 2.08
N LEU A 254 -10.92 -7.14 3.34
CA LEU A 254 -11.87 -7.16 4.45
C LEU A 254 -12.70 -5.87 4.50
N ALA A 255 -12.07 -4.71 4.34
CA ALA A 255 -12.77 -3.42 4.31
C ALA A 255 -13.69 -3.30 3.08
N VAL A 256 -13.25 -3.79 1.91
CA VAL A 256 -14.05 -3.86 0.69
C VAL A 256 -15.30 -4.70 0.88
N ARG A 257 -15.19 -5.88 1.49
CA ARG A 257 -16.33 -6.77 1.75
C ARG A 257 -17.40 -6.10 2.58
N LEU A 258 -17.00 -5.39 3.63
CA LEU A 258 -17.94 -4.65 4.47
C LEU A 258 -18.64 -3.52 3.67
N GLY A 259 -17.90 -2.81 2.80
CA GLY A 259 -18.47 -1.78 1.94
C GLY A 259 -19.40 -2.33 0.86
N VAL A 260 -18.99 -3.40 0.16
CA VAL A 260 -19.80 -4.06 -0.87
C VAL A 260 -21.10 -4.61 -0.28
N ALA A 261 -21.05 -5.26 0.89
CA ALA A 261 -22.26 -5.75 1.58
C ALA A 261 -23.26 -4.63 1.86
N GLN A 262 -22.78 -3.44 2.25
CA GLN A 262 -23.64 -2.27 2.46
C GLN A 262 -24.19 -1.71 1.15
N LEU A 263 -23.41 -1.70 0.07
CA LEU A 263 -23.86 -1.25 -1.25
C LEU A 263 -24.93 -2.17 -1.81
N LEU A 264 -24.76 -3.48 -1.71
CA LEU A 264 -25.74 -4.48 -2.15
C LEU A 264 -27.04 -4.41 -1.33
N ALA A 265 -26.96 -4.10 -0.04
CA ALA A 265 -28.13 -3.89 0.80
C ALA A 265 -28.97 -2.64 0.39
N LEU A 266 -28.41 -1.73 -0.39
CA LEU A 266 -29.11 -0.58 -0.96
C LEU A 266 -29.72 -0.87 -2.34
N ALA A 267 -29.32 -1.97 -2.97
CA ALA A 267 -29.80 -2.37 -4.27
C ALA A 267 -31.17 -3.04 -4.18
N SER A 268 -31.97 -2.93 -5.25
CA SER A 268 -33.24 -3.63 -5.36
C SER A 268 -33.03 -5.15 -5.53
N ALA A 269 -34.05 -5.97 -5.18
CA ALA A 269 -33.97 -7.43 -5.12
C ALA A 269 -33.60 -8.15 -6.44
N ASP A 270 -33.60 -7.44 -7.57
CA ASP A 270 -33.30 -8.01 -8.90
C ASP A 270 -31.82 -8.24 -9.21
N ILE A 271 -30.89 -7.91 -8.27
CA ILE A 271 -29.43 -7.96 -8.48
C ILE A 271 -28.80 -9.27 -7.95
N THR A 272 -29.56 -10.34 -7.78
CA THR A 272 -29.03 -11.62 -7.25
C THR A 272 -27.93 -12.23 -8.15
N ALA A 273 -28.07 -12.13 -9.48
CA ALA A 273 -27.04 -12.60 -10.42
C ALA A 273 -25.74 -11.79 -10.33
N ASP A 274 -25.83 -10.49 -10.10
CA ASP A 274 -24.65 -9.65 -9.94
C ASP A 274 -23.93 -9.91 -8.59
N ALA A 275 -24.65 -10.35 -7.55
CA ALA A 275 -24.07 -10.73 -6.27
C ALA A 275 -23.15 -11.95 -6.40
N GLU A 276 -23.50 -12.96 -7.19
CA GLU A 276 -22.65 -14.15 -7.46
C GLU A 276 -21.36 -13.76 -8.18
N ILE A 277 -21.46 -12.85 -9.16
CA ILE A 277 -20.29 -12.33 -9.88
C ILE A 277 -19.37 -11.56 -8.93
N LEU A 278 -19.93 -10.73 -8.08
CA LEU A 278 -19.17 -9.96 -7.08
C LEU A 278 -18.48 -10.87 -6.06
N ASP A 279 -19.13 -11.93 -5.61
CA ASP A 279 -18.53 -12.95 -4.72
C ASP A 279 -17.40 -13.71 -5.39
N PHE A 280 -17.53 -14.07 -6.66
CA PHE A 280 -16.45 -14.70 -7.43
C PHE A 280 -15.24 -13.75 -7.55
N ILE A 281 -15.46 -12.49 -7.91
CA ILE A 281 -14.40 -11.48 -8.00
C ILE A 281 -13.74 -11.27 -6.62
N ALA A 282 -14.51 -11.23 -5.54
CA ALA A 282 -14.00 -11.11 -4.17
C ALA A 282 -13.14 -12.32 -3.76
N ALA A 283 -13.54 -13.53 -4.15
CA ALA A 283 -12.75 -14.74 -3.92
C ALA A 283 -11.41 -14.70 -4.67
N SER A 284 -11.41 -14.26 -5.92
CA SER A 284 -10.20 -14.06 -6.73
C SER A 284 -9.24 -13.07 -6.10
N ARG A 285 -9.74 -11.91 -5.64
CA ARG A 285 -8.91 -10.89 -4.95
C ARG A 285 -8.31 -11.39 -3.64
N ARG A 286 -9.08 -12.15 -2.84
CA ARG A 286 -8.58 -12.79 -1.63
C ARG A 286 -7.43 -13.74 -1.92
N ASN A 287 -7.59 -14.60 -2.93
CA ASN A 287 -6.55 -15.52 -3.36
C ASN A 287 -5.30 -14.76 -3.83
N THR A 288 -5.47 -13.67 -4.59
CA THR A 288 -4.37 -12.78 -4.99
C THR A 288 -3.63 -12.24 -3.76
N GLY A 289 -4.33 -11.76 -2.73
CA GLY A 289 -3.71 -11.27 -1.48
C GLY A 289 -2.86 -12.33 -0.79
N LEU A 290 -3.37 -13.57 -0.70
CA LEU A 290 -2.65 -14.70 -0.10
C LEU A 290 -1.44 -15.12 -0.94
N VAL A 291 -1.58 -15.24 -2.26
CA VAL A 291 -0.47 -15.58 -3.16
C VAL A 291 0.64 -14.51 -3.05
N VAL A 292 0.29 -13.23 -3.09
CA VAL A 292 1.27 -12.13 -2.92
C VAL A 292 1.96 -12.20 -1.57
N LEU A 293 1.25 -12.57 -0.50
CA LEU A 293 1.81 -12.74 0.84
C LEU A 293 2.87 -13.85 0.85
N PHE A 294 2.51 -15.05 0.41
CA PHE A 294 3.43 -16.20 0.47
C PHE A 294 4.57 -16.07 -0.52
N VAL A 295 4.29 -15.74 -1.78
CA VAL A 295 5.32 -15.56 -2.81
C VAL A 295 6.25 -14.41 -2.44
N GLY A 296 5.72 -13.30 -1.94
CA GLY A 296 6.52 -12.16 -1.49
C GLY A 296 7.45 -12.50 -0.32
N ALA A 297 6.93 -13.24 0.68
CA ALA A 297 7.72 -13.71 1.80
C ALA A 297 8.86 -14.64 1.36
N ILE A 298 8.55 -15.64 0.52
CA ILE A 298 9.53 -16.61 0.00
C ILE A 298 10.59 -15.88 -0.84
N THR A 299 10.18 -14.99 -1.73
CA THR A 299 11.09 -14.22 -2.59
C THR A 299 12.06 -13.38 -1.76
N ALA A 300 11.58 -12.73 -0.71
CA ALA A 300 12.43 -11.93 0.17
C ALA A 300 13.46 -12.79 0.91
N ILE A 301 13.08 -14.00 1.38
CA ILE A 301 13.99 -14.94 2.03
C ILE A 301 15.02 -15.49 1.04
N VAL A 302 14.62 -15.90 -0.15
CA VAL A 302 15.52 -16.41 -1.19
C VAL A 302 16.54 -15.34 -1.58
N ALA A 303 16.08 -14.09 -1.75
CA ALA A 303 16.95 -12.97 -2.03
C ALA A 303 17.94 -12.70 -0.88
N TYR A 304 17.51 -12.84 0.37
CA TYR A 304 18.37 -12.74 1.55
C TYR A 304 19.40 -13.88 1.58
N GLY A 305 18.99 -15.12 1.38
CA GLY A 305 19.86 -16.30 1.39
C GLY A 305 21.02 -16.22 0.39
N ARG A 306 20.76 -15.64 -0.80
CA ARG A 306 21.82 -15.41 -1.82
C ARG A 306 22.90 -14.41 -1.40
N THR A 307 22.72 -13.66 -0.35
CA THR A 307 23.66 -12.64 0.13
C THR A 307 24.43 -13.06 1.37
N LEU A 308 24.17 -14.26 1.89
CA LEU A 308 24.96 -14.84 2.97
C LEU A 308 26.37 -15.23 2.46
N PRO A 309 27.43 -15.03 3.28
CA PRO A 309 28.76 -15.51 2.94
C PRO A 309 28.72 -17.02 2.71
N LYS A 310 29.39 -17.49 1.64
CA LYS A 310 29.55 -18.93 1.45
C LYS A 310 30.38 -19.48 2.62
N PRO A 311 29.96 -20.61 3.23
CA PRO A 311 30.82 -21.27 4.22
C PRO A 311 32.17 -21.57 3.58
N THR A 312 33.27 -21.11 4.20
CA THR A 312 34.61 -21.56 3.88
C THR A 312 34.63 -23.05 4.10
N ARG A 313 34.87 -23.84 3.05
CA ARG A 313 35.17 -25.28 3.17
C ARG A 313 36.61 -25.32 3.68
N ASP A 314 36.74 -25.55 4.98
CA ASP A 314 38.01 -26.01 5.58
C ASP A 314 38.26 -27.47 5.21
#